data_5afd7577d5ddbf46b8442dc3d6e8c460
#
_entry.id   5afd7577d5ddbf46b8442dc3d6e8c460
#
_cell.length_a   1.000
_cell.length_b   1.000
_cell.length_c   1.000
_cell.angle_alpha   90.00
_cell.angle_beta   90.00
_cell.angle_gamma   90.00
#
_symmetry.space_group_name_H-M   'P 1'
#
loop_
_entity.id
_entity.type
_entity.pdbx_description
1 polymer ?
#
loop_
_entity_poly.entity_id
_entity_poly.type
_entity_poly.pdbx_seq_one_letter_code
_entity_poly.pdbx_strand_id
1 'polypeptide(L)'
;YFLLGLFITAFYSCGEDLTPVGPDIAEITHFRNDGPYLFYENGRLKILEVTKDNALNIREESGLPAGLKLDVYSDDNQLLFQVPINKIENFERPAWEDRTEYAKTFAVSDLHGRFDLFAAILKTGEVINDKYEWIYGSNHLVIDGDIFDRGADVLPILWLIYKLEFEAKAVGGRVTTILGDHEE
;
A
#
# COMPACT_ATOMS: atom_id res chain seq x y z
N TYR A 1 -1.54 -13.55 -2.44
CA TYR A 1 -0.91 -14.16 -1.24
C TYR A 1 0.39 -13.48 -0.85
N PHE A 2 1.02 -12.65 -1.71
CA PHE A 2 2.33 -12.07 -1.41
C PHE A 2 2.26 -10.74 -0.64
N LEU A 3 1.27 -9.90 -0.90
CA LEU A 3 1.15 -8.64 -0.15
C LEU A 3 0.58 -8.83 1.28
N LEU A 4 -0.28 -9.84 1.48
CA LEU A 4 -0.87 -10.11 2.81
C LEU A 4 0.03 -10.95 3.73
N GLY A 5 0.99 -11.70 3.17
CA GLY A 5 1.90 -12.56 3.94
C GLY A 5 3.15 -11.85 4.48
N LEU A 6 3.55 -10.75 3.87
CA LEU A 6 4.80 -10.08 4.22
C LEU A 6 4.73 -9.28 5.53
N PHE A 7 3.52 -8.87 5.94
CA PHE A 7 3.34 -8.08 7.18
C PHE A 7 3.53 -8.85 8.48
N ILE A 8 3.61 -10.20 8.45
CA ILE A 8 3.69 -11.02 9.68
C ILE A 8 5.12 -11.52 9.98
N THR A 9 6.03 -11.56 9.01
CA THR A 9 7.36 -12.15 9.21
C THR A 9 8.45 -11.18 9.61
N ALA A 10 8.23 -9.89 9.53
CA ALA A 10 9.26 -8.88 9.86
C ALA A 10 9.51 -8.69 11.38
N PHE A 11 8.71 -9.33 12.25
CA PHE A 11 8.85 -9.16 13.71
C PHE A 11 9.61 -10.28 14.43
N TYR A 12 10.17 -11.26 13.73
CA TYR A 12 10.84 -12.41 14.38
C TYR A 12 12.24 -12.70 13.88
N SER A 13 13.15 -11.75 13.94
CA SER A 13 14.59 -12.05 13.97
C SER A 13 15.41 -10.82 14.32
N CYS A 14 15.56 -10.57 15.59
CA CYS A 14 16.83 -10.07 16.14
C CYS A 14 16.79 -10.26 17.65
N GLY A 15 17.39 -11.34 18.12
CA GLY A 15 17.70 -11.53 19.53
C GLY A 15 19.02 -10.85 19.82
N GLU A 16 18.99 -9.63 20.28
CA GLU A 16 20.00 -9.01 21.14
C GLU A 16 19.29 -7.96 21.97
N ASP A 17 19.70 -7.86 23.26
CA ASP A 17 19.13 -6.93 24.25
C ASP A 17 19.15 -5.47 23.76
N LEU A 18 18.15 -5.11 22.99
CA LEU A 18 17.86 -3.71 22.70
C LEU A 18 17.03 -3.16 23.87
N THR A 19 17.69 -2.52 24.81
CA THR A 19 17.00 -1.50 25.62
C THR A 19 16.31 -0.57 24.62
N PRO A 20 14.99 -0.38 24.68
CA PRO A 20 14.30 0.47 23.74
C PRO A 20 14.80 1.91 23.94
N VAL A 21 15.68 2.37 23.05
CA VAL A 21 15.94 3.78 22.85
C VAL A 21 14.85 4.27 21.88
N GLY A 22 13.62 4.19 22.34
CA GLY A 22 12.52 4.89 21.67
C GLY A 22 12.41 6.26 22.27
N PRO A 23 11.89 7.25 21.53
CA PRO A 23 11.49 8.52 22.12
C PRO A 23 10.56 8.23 23.29
N ASP A 24 10.75 8.99 24.36
CA ASP A 24 9.96 8.86 25.59
C ASP A 24 8.47 8.87 25.22
N ILE A 25 7.77 7.76 25.48
CA ILE A 25 6.34 7.58 25.08
C ILE A 25 5.47 8.72 25.63
N ALA A 26 5.97 9.47 26.60
CA ALA A 26 5.31 10.66 27.17
C ALA A 26 5.17 11.84 26.18
N GLU A 27 5.89 11.85 25.05
CA GLU A 27 5.83 12.95 24.07
C GLU A 27 4.99 12.66 22.82
N ILE A 28 4.37 11.47 22.67
CA ILE A 28 3.44 11.22 21.57
C ILE A 28 2.11 11.94 21.88
N THR A 29 2.05 13.21 21.56
CA THR A 29 0.85 14.05 21.80
C THR A 29 -0.15 14.02 20.64
N HIS A 30 0.22 13.44 19.50
CA HIS A 30 -0.64 13.37 18.32
C HIS A 30 -0.74 11.93 17.81
N PHE A 31 -1.91 11.35 18.00
CA PHE A 31 -2.27 10.11 17.33
C PHE A 31 -2.76 10.44 15.92
N ARG A 32 -2.46 9.55 14.99
CA ARG A 32 -2.90 9.63 13.61
C ARG A 32 -3.72 8.40 13.26
N ASN A 33 -4.50 8.50 12.21
CA ASN A 33 -5.13 7.30 11.66
C ASN A 33 -4.05 6.36 11.14
N ASP A 34 -4.18 5.08 11.47
CA ASP A 34 -3.32 4.02 10.97
C ASP A 34 -4.18 2.84 10.52
N GLY A 35 -3.92 2.33 9.35
CA GLY A 35 -4.77 1.37 8.67
C GLY A 35 -5.33 1.93 7.35
N PRO A 36 -6.29 1.24 6.74
CA PRO A 36 -6.84 -0.04 7.19
C PRO A 36 -5.91 -1.23 6.94
N TYR A 37 -5.86 -2.17 7.87
CA TYR A 37 -5.19 -3.45 7.73
C TYR A 37 -6.23 -4.54 7.47
N LEU A 38 -6.01 -5.38 6.45
CA LEU A 38 -6.91 -6.46 6.09
C LEU A 38 -6.29 -7.81 6.37
N PHE A 39 -7.02 -8.64 7.09
CA PHE A 39 -6.68 -10.04 7.33
C PHE A 39 -7.82 -10.92 6.80
N TYR A 40 -7.49 -11.83 5.90
CA TYR A 40 -8.45 -12.80 5.38
C TYR A 40 -8.01 -14.21 5.78
N GLU A 41 -8.75 -14.80 6.71
CA GLU A 41 -8.44 -16.11 7.25
C GLU A 41 -9.73 -16.91 7.45
N ASN A 42 -9.69 -18.20 7.05
CA ASN A 42 -10.80 -19.15 7.25
C ASN A 42 -12.16 -18.65 6.73
N GLY A 43 -12.17 -17.90 5.62
CA GLY A 43 -13.38 -17.34 5.03
C GLY A 43 -13.93 -16.12 5.77
N ARG A 44 -13.18 -15.53 6.68
CA ARG A 44 -13.51 -14.30 7.38
C ARG A 44 -12.56 -13.19 7.00
N LEU A 45 -13.10 -12.01 6.80
CA LEU A 45 -12.34 -10.78 6.63
C LEU A 45 -12.37 -10.00 7.93
N LYS A 46 -11.19 -9.63 8.41
CA LYS A 46 -11.01 -8.75 9.56
C LYS A 46 -10.32 -7.49 9.11
N ILE A 47 -10.90 -6.34 9.43
CA ILE A 47 -10.38 -5.02 9.10
C ILE A 47 -10.03 -4.32 10.40
N LEU A 48 -8.77 -3.88 10.53
CA LEU A 48 -8.27 -3.17 11.70
C LEU A 48 -7.89 -1.74 11.29
N GLU A 49 -8.28 -0.80 12.10
CA GLU A 49 -7.97 0.62 11.94
C GLU A 49 -7.70 1.24 13.31
N VAL A 50 -6.64 2.03 13.42
CA VAL A 50 -6.42 2.90 14.58
C VAL A 50 -6.85 4.31 14.20
N THR A 51 -7.71 4.91 15.00
CA THR A 51 -8.17 6.27 14.74
C THR A 51 -7.25 7.30 15.41
N LYS A 52 -7.34 8.56 14.96
CA LYS A 52 -6.64 9.70 15.58
C LYS A 52 -6.90 9.86 17.08
N ASP A 53 -7.98 9.27 17.60
CA ASP A 53 -8.32 9.29 19.03
C ASP A 53 -7.70 8.07 19.77
N ASN A 54 -6.75 7.39 19.15
CA ASN A 54 -6.09 6.19 19.66
C ASN A 54 -7.07 5.04 19.96
N ALA A 55 -8.16 4.96 19.25
CA ALA A 55 -9.12 3.88 19.36
C ALA A 55 -8.87 2.82 18.28
N LEU A 56 -8.73 1.57 18.70
CA LEU A 56 -8.65 0.44 17.77
C LEU A 56 -10.05 0.02 17.36
N ASN A 57 -10.37 0.19 16.09
CA ASN A 57 -11.59 -0.30 15.46
C ASN A 57 -11.31 -1.65 14.81
N ILE A 58 -12.14 -2.63 15.13
CA ILE A 58 -12.09 -3.95 14.52
C ILE A 58 -13.45 -4.24 13.91
N ARG A 59 -13.46 -4.50 12.60
CA ARG A 59 -14.64 -4.95 11.87
C ARG A 59 -14.41 -6.34 11.31
N GLU A 60 -15.34 -7.26 11.55
CA GLU A 60 -15.31 -8.61 11.02
C GLU A 60 -16.49 -8.86 10.09
N GLU A 61 -16.22 -9.48 8.95
CA GLU A 61 -17.18 -9.82 7.92
C GLU A 61 -17.09 -11.31 7.57
N SER A 62 -18.22 -11.94 7.27
CA SER A 62 -18.20 -13.30 6.72
C SER A 62 -17.97 -13.25 5.21
N GLY A 63 -16.76 -13.56 4.78
CA GLY A 63 -16.35 -13.44 3.38
C GLY A 63 -15.91 -12.02 3.02
N LEU A 64 -15.75 -11.77 1.73
CA LEU A 64 -15.46 -10.45 1.18
C LEU A 64 -16.75 -9.81 0.68
N PRO A 65 -17.25 -8.74 1.32
CA PRO A 65 -18.47 -8.05 0.87
C PRO A 65 -18.31 -7.50 -0.54
N ALA A 66 -19.34 -7.69 -1.38
CA ALA A 66 -19.35 -7.10 -2.71
C ALA A 66 -19.32 -5.57 -2.63
N GLY A 67 -18.40 -4.95 -3.37
CA GLY A 67 -18.26 -3.51 -3.42
C GLY A 67 -17.67 -2.88 -2.15
N LEU A 68 -16.99 -3.66 -1.31
CA LEU A 68 -16.24 -3.13 -0.18
C LEU A 68 -15.26 -2.06 -0.65
N LYS A 69 -15.31 -0.90 0.01
CA LYS A 69 -14.35 0.18 -0.16
C LYS A 69 -13.74 0.54 1.18
N LEU A 70 -12.48 0.88 1.16
CA LEU A 70 -11.74 1.34 2.32
C LEU A 70 -11.32 2.78 2.13
N ASP A 71 -11.44 3.57 3.17
CA ASP A 71 -10.93 4.94 3.21
C ASP A 71 -9.44 4.91 3.56
N VAL A 72 -8.62 5.63 2.79
CA VAL A 72 -7.18 5.77 3.03
C VAL A 72 -6.89 7.20 3.43
N TYR A 73 -6.23 7.37 4.56
CA TYR A 73 -5.90 8.66 5.16
C TYR A 73 -4.40 8.92 5.12
N SER A 74 -4.02 10.19 5.03
CA SER A 74 -2.64 10.65 5.25
C SER A 74 -2.30 10.69 6.74
N ASP A 75 -1.03 10.93 7.05
CA ASP A 75 -0.54 11.06 8.42
C ASP A 75 -1.14 12.25 9.16
N ASP A 76 -1.60 13.29 8.46
CA ASP A 76 -2.33 14.43 9.00
C ASP A 76 -3.85 14.24 9.07
N ASN A 77 -4.32 12.99 8.91
CA ASN A 77 -5.72 12.58 8.99
C ASN A 77 -6.64 13.16 7.89
N GLN A 78 -6.11 13.49 6.73
CA GLN A 78 -6.92 13.85 5.58
C GLN A 78 -7.28 12.62 4.77
N LEU A 79 -8.56 12.50 4.36
CA LEU A 79 -8.97 11.46 3.43
C LEU A 79 -8.30 11.70 2.07
N LEU A 80 -7.46 10.76 1.64
CA LEU A 80 -6.75 10.82 0.37
C LEU A 80 -7.63 10.25 -0.76
N PHE A 81 -8.03 9.00 -0.62
CA PHE A 81 -8.83 8.29 -1.63
C PHE A 81 -9.52 7.07 -1.03
N GLN A 82 -10.41 6.49 -1.81
CA GLN A 82 -11.05 5.21 -1.50
C GLN A 82 -10.47 4.10 -2.37
N VAL A 83 -10.26 2.93 -1.77
CA VAL A 83 -9.77 1.73 -2.45
C VAL A 83 -10.88 0.70 -2.53
N PRO A 84 -11.34 0.32 -3.73
CA PRO A 84 -12.23 -0.82 -3.88
C PRO A 84 -11.46 -2.12 -3.65
N ILE A 85 -11.97 -2.96 -2.77
CA ILE A 85 -11.37 -4.26 -2.51
C ILE A 85 -11.93 -5.27 -3.49
N ASN A 86 -11.09 -5.77 -4.36
CA ASN A 86 -11.45 -6.70 -5.40
C ASN A 86 -11.15 -8.14 -4.97
N LYS A 87 -12.06 -9.06 -5.30
CA LYS A 87 -11.82 -10.48 -5.13
C LYS A 87 -10.76 -10.94 -6.14
N ILE A 88 -9.69 -11.52 -5.65
CA ILE A 88 -8.70 -12.18 -6.50
C ILE A 88 -9.19 -13.59 -6.76
N GLU A 89 -9.79 -13.83 -7.94
CA GLU A 89 -10.39 -15.13 -8.26
C GLU A 89 -9.38 -16.14 -8.78
N ASN A 90 -8.35 -15.74 -9.45
CA ASN A 90 -7.31 -16.62 -9.97
C ASN A 90 -5.99 -15.83 -9.93
N PHE A 91 -5.29 -15.92 -8.82
CA PHE A 91 -3.95 -15.35 -8.76
C PHE A 91 -3.00 -16.26 -9.55
N GLU A 92 -2.74 -15.89 -10.78
CA GLU A 92 -1.62 -16.45 -11.53
C GLU A 92 -0.36 -15.70 -11.11
N ARG A 93 0.64 -16.45 -10.67
CA ARG A 93 1.95 -15.86 -10.41
C ARG A 93 2.44 -15.21 -11.71
N PRO A 94 2.83 -13.93 -11.71
CA PRO A 94 3.39 -13.29 -12.89
C PRO A 94 4.53 -14.15 -13.47
N ALA A 95 4.65 -14.20 -14.78
CA ALA A 95 5.80 -14.84 -15.41
C ALA A 95 7.08 -14.17 -14.89
N TRP A 96 8.13 -14.96 -14.66
CA TRP A 96 9.44 -14.47 -14.23
C TRP A 96 10.01 -13.40 -15.16
N GLU A 97 9.70 -13.53 -16.45
CA GLU A 97 10.04 -12.56 -17.48
C GLU A 97 8.76 -11.94 -18.06
N ASP A 98 8.65 -10.64 -18.02
CA ASP A 98 7.67 -9.92 -18.81
C ASP A 98 8.33 -9.45 -20.11
N ARG A 99 7.86 -9.99 -21.23
CA ARG A 99 8.32 -9.63 -22.58
C ARG A 99 7.32 -8.70 -23.28
N THR A 100 6.37 -8.15 -22.56
CA THR A 100 5.42 -7.21 -23.13
C THR A 100 6.14 -5.91 -23.46
N GLU A 101 6.00 -5.45 -24.70
CA GLU A 101 6.51 -4.13 -25.10
C GLU A 101 5.45 -3.07 -24.75
N TYR A 102 5.83 -2.14 -23.89
CA TYR A 102 5.01 -0.98 -23.54
C TYR A 102 5.52 0.24 -24.31
N ALA A 103 4.59 1.08 -24.79
CA ALA A 103 4.97 2.31 -25.51
C ALA A 103 5.74 3.28 -24.59
N LYS A 104 5.40 3.28 -23.31
CA LYS A 104 6.10 4.07 -22.28
C LYS A 104 6.22 3.27 -20.98
N THR A 105 7.35 3.41 -20.31
CA THR A 105 7.56 2.94 -18.96
C THR A 105 7.95 4.11 -18.07
N PHE A 106 7.26 4.25 -16.94
CA PHE A 106 7.60 5.20 -15.89
C PHE A 106 8.17 4.42 -14.71
N ALA A 107 9.35 4.80 -14.23
CA ALA A 107 9.99 4.13 -13.10
C ALA A 107 10.22 5.12 -11.95
N VAL A 108 10.02 4.66 -10.72
CA VAL A 108 10.25 5.41 -9.49
C VAL A 108 10.74 4.47 -8.40
N SER A 109 11.64 4.95 -7.55
CA SER A 109 12.16 4.21 -6.38
C SER A 109 12.30 5.11 -5.16
N ASP A 110 12.74 4.53 -4.03
CA ASP A 110 13.12 5.26 -2.80
C ASP A 110 11.98 6.14 -2.24
N LEU A 111 10.80 5.58 -2.14
CA LEU A 111 9.60 6.31 -1.70
C LEU A 111 9.62 6.59 -0.19
N HIS A 112 10.16 5.66 0.59
CA HIS A 112 10.41 5.80 2.03
C HIS A 112 9.26 6.45 2.80
N GLY A 113 8.04 5.95 2.62
CA GLY A 113 6.86 6.47 3.31
C GLY A 113 6.50 7.92 2.98
N ARG A 114 6.97 8.47 1.86
CA ARG A 114 6.66 9.82 1.39
C ARG A 114 5.56 9.80 0.33
N PHE A 115 4.33 9.56 0.78
CA PHE A 115 3.15 9.55 -0.10
C PHE A 115 2.98 10.86 -0.88
N ASP A 116 3.26 11.99 -0.23
CA ASP A 116 3.19 13.32 -0.83
C ASP A 116 4.08 13.44 -2.08
N LEU A 117 5.33 12.99 -1.99
CA LEU A 117 6.27 12.99 -3.11
C LEU A 117 5.88 11.97 -4.18
N PHE A 118 5.50 10.76 -3.77
CA PHE A 118 5.06 9.72 -4.69
C PHE A 118 3.88 10.19 -5.54
N ALA A 119 2.85 10.72 -4.91
CA ALA A 119 1.68 11.26 -5.60
C ALA A 119 2.04 12.42 -6.53
N ALA A 120 2.92 13.35 -6.09
CA ALA A 120 3.36 14.46 -6.91
C ALA A 120 4.14 13.99 -8.16
N ILE A 121 5.03 13.01 -8.02
CA ILE A 121 5.79 12.42 -9.12
C ILE A 121 4.85 11.75 -10.12
N LEU A 122 3.90 10.92 -9.66
CA LEU A 122 2.95 10.25 -10.53
C LEU A 122 2.01 11.22 -11.26
N LYS A 123 1.56 12.30 -10.59
CA LYS A 123 0.74 13.34 -11.20
C LYS A 123 1.53 14.12 -12.26
N THR A 124 2.76 14.52 -11.95
CA THR A 124 3.64 15.23 -12.88
C THR A 124 4.00 14.36 -14.09
N GLY A 125 4.16 13.06 -13.90
CA GLY A 125 4.39 12.09 -14.96
C GLY A 125 3.14 11.71 -15.76
N GLU A 126 1.99 12.31 -15.45
CA GLU A 126 0.69 12.00 -16.08
C GLU A 126 0.33 10.49 -15.94
N VAL A 127 0.78 9.86 -14.87
CA VAL A 127 0.44 8.47 -14.54
C VAL A 127 -0.92 8.39 -13.86
N ILE A 128 -1.19 9.35 -12.95
CA ILE A 128 -2.45 9.50 -12.24
C ILE A 128 -3.01 10.93 -12.35
N ASN A 129 -4.32 11.06 -12.15
CA ASN A 129 -4.98 12.36 -12.04
C ASN A 129 -5.03 12.86 -10.57
N ASP A 130 -5.66 14.03 -10.34
CA ASP A 130 -5.83 14.62 -9.01
C ASP A 130 -6.67 13.78 -8.03
N LYS A 131 -7.44 12.83 -8.55
CA LYS A 131 -8.23 11.87 -7.76
C LYS A 131 -7.50 10.56 -7.49
N TYR A 132 -6.20 10.50 -7.80
CA TYR A 132 -5.38 9.29 -7.69
C TYR A 132 -5.91 8.12 -8.55
N GLU A 133 -6.50 8.41 -9.71
CA GLU A 133 -6.98 7.43 -10.68
C GLU A 133 -5.96 7.27 -11.80
N TRP A 134 -5.82 6.06 -12.33
CA TRP A 134 -4.91 5.74 -13.42
C TRP A 134 -5.32 6.42 -14.72
N ILE A 135 -4.41 7.18 -15.33
CA ILE A 135 -4.61 7.84 -16.63
C ILE A 135 -3.52 7.52 -17.65
N TYR A 136 -2.60 6.62 -17.30
CA TYR A 136 -1.44 6.29 -18.14
C TYR A 136 -1.75 5.31 -19.27
N GLY A 137 -3.01 4.92 -19.45
CA GLY A 137 -3.46 4.02 -20.51
C GLY A 137 -2.84 2.63 -20.42
N SER A 138 -2.43 2.06 -21.56
CA SER A 138 -1.81 0.73 -21.63
C SER A 138 -0.30 0.75 -21.37
N ASN A 139 0.23 1.74 -20.66
CA ASN A 139 1.65 1.87 -20.36
C ASN A 139 2.03 1.17 -19.05
N HIS A 140 3.30 1.22 -18.68
CA HIS A 140 3.87 0.50 -17.57
C HIS A 140 4.41 1.45 -16.49
N LEU A 141 4.00 1.22 -15.24
CA LEU A 141 4.61 1.83 -14.05
C LEU A 141 5.46 0.77 -13.34
N VAL A 142 6.70 1.11 -13.05
CA VAL A 142 7.62 0.29 -12.25
C VAL A 142 7.94 1.04 -10.97
N ILE A 143 7.77 0.35 -9.83
CA ILE A 143 8.17 0.82 -8.51
C ILE A 143 9.31 -0.08 -8.06
N ASP A 144 10.52 0.50 -7.97
CA ASP A 144 11.77 -0.21 -7.76
C ASP A 144 12.18 -0.19 -6.28
N GLY A 145 11.26 -0.65 -5.42
CA GLY A 145 11.50 -0.86 -4.00
C GLY A 145 11.62 0.39 -3.15
N ASP A 146 12.11 0.18 -1.93
CA ASP A 146 12.33 1.19 -0.89
C ASP A 146 11.10 2.03 -0.58
N ILE A 147 9.98 1.34 -0.40
CA ILE A 147 8.70 1.93 0.01
C ILE A 147 8.71 2.21 1.51
N PHE A 148 9.36 1.32 2.27
CA PHE A 148 9.37 1.30 3.73
C PHE A 148 10.36 2.29 4.33
N ASP A 149 10.24 2.48 5.65
CA ASP A 149 11.08 3.30 6.51
C ASP A 149 11.00 4.83 6.27
N ARG A 150 11.56 5.59 7.19
CA ARG A 150 11.79 7.04 7.23
C ARG A 150 10.50 7.88 7.30
N GLY A 151 9.57 7.71 6.36
CA GLY A 151 8.30 8.44 6.35
C GLY A 151 7.16 7.64 6.98
N ALA A 152 6.05 8.32 7.26
CA ALA A 152 4.93 7.73 7.99
C ALA A 152 3.84 7.12 7.09
N ASP A 153 3.84 7.48 5.80
CA ASP A 153 2.75 7.14 4.88
C ASP A 153 3.06 5.90 4.01
N VAL A 154 3.70 4.89 4.59
CA VAL A 154 3.96 3.61 3.89
C VAL A 154 2.65 2.97 3.45
N LEU A 155 1.68 2.88 4.35
CA LEU A 155 0.41 2.21 4.08
C LEU A 155 -0.43 2.91 3.00
N PRO A 156 -0.56 4.26 2.98
CA PRO A 156 -1.16 4.97 1.85
C PRO A 156 -0.50 4.69 0.50
N ILE A 157 0.85 4.57 0.46
CA ILE A 157 1.57 4.19 -0.76
C ILE A 157 1.16 2.79 -1.23
N LEU A 158 1.17 1.81 -0.32
CA LEU A 158 0.80 0.42 -0.64
C LEU A 158 -0.65 0.33 -1.14
N TRP A 159 -1.58 1.07 -0.53
CA TRP A 159 -2.96 1.10 -0.99
C TRP A 159 -3.14 1.78 -2.35
N LEU A 160 -2.34 2.82 -2.64
CA LEU A 160 -2.36 3.43 -3.96
C LEU A 160 -1.82 2.46 -5.01
N ILE A 161 -0.71 1.78 -4.75
CA ILE A 161 -0.16 0.75 -5.64
C ILE A 161 -1.20 -0.32 -5.93
N TYR A 162 -1.82 -0.90 -4.90
CA TYR A 162 -2.88 -1.90 -5.04
C TYR A 162 -4.02 -1.39 -5.94
N LYS A 163 -4.51 -0.17 -5.71
CA LYS A 163 -5.55 0.45 -6.52
C LYS A 163 -5.14 0.56 -7.99
N LEU A 164 -3.93 1.08 -8.22
CA LEU A 164 -3.41 1.31 -9.57
C LEU A 164 -3.15 0.00 -10.35
N GLU A 165 -2.78 -1.09 -9.67
CA GLU A 165 -2.64 -2.42 -10.31
C GLU A 165 -3.94 -2.86 -10.99
N PHE A 166 -5.07 -2.71 -10.31
CA PHE A 166 -6.38 -3.08 -10.88
C PHE A 166 -6.83 -2.10 -11.98
N GLU A 167 -6.63 -0.81 -11.79
CA GLU A 167 -7.02 0.20 -12.76
C GLU A 167 -6.18 0.11 -14.04
N ALA A 168 -4.87 -0.08 -13.93
CA ALA A 168 -3.98 -0.29 -15.06
C ALA A 168 -4.36 -1.54 -15.85
N LYS A 169 -4.55 -2.66 -15.15
CA LYS A 169 -4.94 -3.93 -15.76
C LYS A 169 -6.25 -3.83 -16.55
N ALA A 170 -7.21 -3.06 -16.06
CA ALA A 170 -8.50 -2.87 -16.73
C ALA A 170 -8.39 -2.22 -18.11
N VAL A 171 -7.32 -1.46 -18.37
CA VAL A 171 -7.07 -0.74 -19.64
C VAL A 171 -5.85 -1.28 -20.39
N GLY A 172 -5.34 -2.46 -20.01
CA GLY A 172 -4.19 -3.11 -20.65
C GLY A 172 -2.82 -2.53 -20.24
N GLY A 173 -2.79 -1.70 -19.22
CA GLY A 173 -1.57 -1.22 -18.58
C GLY A 173 -1.07 -2.17 -17.49
N ARG A 174 0.04 -1.83 -16.87
CA ARG A 174 0.66 -2.64 -15.83
C ARG A 174 1.31 -1.78 -14.74
N VAL A 175 1.24 -2.26 -13.52
CA VAL A 175 2.08 -1.81 -12.41
C VAL A 175 2.93 -3.00 -11.97
N THR A 176 4.22 -2.79 -11.78
CA THR A 176 5.16 -3.77 -11.24
C THR A 176 5.87 -3.18 -10.05
N THR A 177 5.85 -3.89 -8.94
CA THR A 177 6.60 -3.53 -7.73
C THR A 177 7.71 -4.54 -7.51
N ILE A 178 8.92 -4.05 -7.34
CA ILE A 178 10.13 -4.82 -6.99
C ILE A 178 10.43 -4.51 -5.52
N LEU A 179 11.02 -5.44 -4.80
CA LEU A 179 11.44 -5.22 -3.41
C LEU A 179 12.85 -4.63 -3.39
N GLY A 180 13.06 -3.61 -2.59
CA GLY A 180 14.37 -3.07 -2.26
C GLY A 180 14.95 -3.70 -1.00
N ASP A 181 16.05 -3.17 -0.49
CA ASP A 181 16.69 -3.65 0.74
C ASP A 181 15.94 -3.21 2.02
N HIS A 182 15.10 -2.18 1.91
CA HIS A 182 14.22 -1.75 3.01
C HIS A 182 12.94 -2.59 3.17
N GLU A 183 12.67 -3.51 2.25
CA GLU A 183 11.57 -4.48 2.35
C GLU A 183 12.04 -5.86 2.86
N GLU A 184 13.33 -6.09 3.15
CA GLU A 184 13.89 -7.37 3.63
C GLU A 184 13.82 -7.55 5.16
#